data_d4f41b67658888dc4d9754fb6b49a9a2
#
_entry.id   d4f41b67658888dc4d9754fb6b49a9a2
#
_cell.length_a   1.000
_cell.length_b   1.000
_cell.length_c   1.000
_cell.angle_alpha   90.00
_cell.angle_beta   90.00
_cell.angle_gamma   90.00
#
_symmetry.space_group_name_H-M   'P 1'
#
loop_
_entity.id
_entity.type
_entity.pdbx_description
1 polymer ?
#
loop_
_entity_poly.entity_id
_entity_poly.type
_entity_poly.pdbx_seq_one_letter_code
_entity_poly.pdbx_strand_id
1 'polypeptide(L)'
;MVTTEIQINSKMVVLARESRGVSQKELAEKLNTSPGFICKVETDNKSLPEETLERMSKFLKYPVEFFYQEGEAFLPMSLNYRKRDHVSAKVLVPLEAQLNLYRLNIEMLSQKLKFPASNIPVLDLKKLGSEEQVAKQLRKEWKMPKGAVENLTELLEANGIIVISFDFGTERVDSRTILTKDKQPIIVVNKTHHADRQRFSLAYELGHLVMHTQTLPSHDRDISHEANLFAAGFLLPESEVKKDFEKGVTIPLLGELKRKWKVSMQSLLFRSADLGFLTDNQKKYLLAQFNQQNIRRREPIELDFPKEKPHLLRDLITKYKSAHKFSAKELASSLHLEVEEFMSKYGE
;
A
#
# COMPACT_ATOMS: atom_id res chain seq x y z
N MET A 1 -22.07 30.20 32.15
CA MET A 1 -20.91 30.14 31.25
C MET A 1 -21.40 29.94 29.84
N VAL A 2 -21.11 30.82 28.93
CA VAL A 2 -21.46 30.64 27.52
C VAL A 2 -20.47 29.58 26.99
N THR A 3 -20.97 28.38 26.76
CA THR A 3 -20.16 27.33 26.08
C THR A 3 -19.99 27.76 24.62
N THR A 4 -18.80 28.19 24.27
CA THR A 4 -18.47 28.48 22.88
C THR A 4 -18.54 27.19 22.11
N GLU A 5 -19.55 27.04 21.26
CA GLU A 5 -19.67 25.89 20.38
C GLU A 5 -18.72 26.07 19.19
N ILE A 6 -17.83 25.10 18.99
CA ILE A 6 -16.81 25.13 17.95
C ILE A 6 -17.24 24.22 16.80
N GLN A 7 -17.26 24.74 15.59
CA GLN A 7 -17.58 23.97 14.39
C GLN A 7 -16.38 23.12 13.99
N ILE A 8 -16.57 21.81 13.92
CA ILE A 8 -15.55 20.82 13.54
C ILE A 8 -15.95 20.10 12.26
N ASN A 9 -14.99 19.50 11.57
CA ASN A 9 -15.26 18.62 10.44
C ASN A 9 -15.67 17.24 10.95
N SER A 10 -16.92 16.87 10.81
CA SER A 10 -17.46 15.57 11.24
C SER A 10 -16.72 14.37 10.63
N LYS A 11 -16.28 14.48 9.37
CA LYS A 11 -15.51 13.43 8.69
C LYS A 11 -14.12 13.21 9.32
N MET A 12 -13.51 14.26 9.89
CA MET A 12 -12.27 14.13 10.65
C MET A 12 -12.48 13.44 12.00
N VAL A 13 -13.64 13.61 12.63
CA VAL A 13 -13.99 12.84 13.83
C VAL A 13 -14.09 11.35 13.52
N VAL A 14 -14.80 10.99 12.44
CA VAL A 14 -14.88 9.61 11.96
C VAL A 14 -13.48 9.05 11.68
N LEU A 15 -12.68 9.79 10.93
CA LEU A 15 -11.32 9.38 10.55
C LEU A 15 -10.43 9.14 11.77
N ALA A 16 -10.44 10.06 12.74
CA ALA A 16 -9.69 9.93 13.98
C ALA A 16 -10.12 8.69 14.77
N ARG A 17 -11.43 8.51 14.97
CA ARG A 17 -11.98 7.37 15.71
C ARG A 17 -11.66 6.04 15.03
N GLU A 18 -11.93 5.94 13.73
CA GLU A 18 -11.72 4.71 12.97
C GLU A 18 -10.25 4.34 12.87
N SER A 19 -9.36 5.32 12.71
CA SER A 19 -7.92 5.09 12.68
C SER A 19 -7.35 4.48 13.97
N ARG A 20 -8.06 4.64 15.08
CA ARG A 20 -7.74 4.02 16.38
C ARG A 20 -8.51 2.72 16.62
N GLY A 21 -9.36 2.31 15.68
CA GLY A 21 -10.21 1.12 15.84
C GLY A 21 -11.28 1.25 16.92
N VAL A 22 -11.65 2.47 17.29
CA VAL A 22 -12.61 2.80 18.34
C VAL A 22 -14.02 2.83 17.77
N SER A 23 -14.98 2.17 18.42
CA SER A 23 -16.39 2.25 18.06
C SER A 23 -17.04 3.55 18.56
N GLN A 24 -18.17 3.96 17.97
CA GLN A 24 -18.96 5.11 18.46
C GLN A 24 -19.37 4.93 19.92
N LYS A 25 -19.70 3.70 20.34
CA LYS A 25 -20.05 3.38 21.70
C LYS A 25 -18.89 3.60 22.68
N GLU A 26 -17.71 3.09 22.36
CA GLU A 26 -16.51 3.29 23.18
C GLU A 26 -16.11 4.77 23.27
N LEU A 27 -16.21 5.51 22.16
CA LEU A 27 -15.96 6.95 22.17
C LEU A 27 -16.96 7.67 23.08
N ALA A 28 -18.26 7.36 22.97
CA ALA A 28 -19.30 7.94 23.81
C ALA A 28 -19.07 7.68 25.29
N GLU A 29 -18.72 6.45 25.68
CA GLU A 29 -18.39 6.08 27.06
C GLU A 29 -17.18 6.90 27.59
N LYS A 30 -16.13 7.06 26.79
CA LYS A 30 -14.94 7.85 27.16
C LYS A 30 -15.21 9.34 27.30
N LEU A 31 -16.15 9.86 26.52
CA LEU A 31 -16.54 11.27 26.58
C LEU A 31 -17.69 11.56 27.54
N ASN A 32 -18.19 10.57 28.31
CA ASN A 32 -19.37 10.66 29.17
C ASN A 32 -20.59 11.22 28.44
N THR A 33 -20.88 10.69 27.24
CA THR A 33 -22.00 11.08 26.40
C THR A 33 -22.75 9.86 25.87
N SER A 34 -23.78 10.06 25.04
CA SER A 34 -24.52 8.96 24.43
C SER A 34 -23.96 8.58 23.05
N PRO A 35 -24.07 7.31 22.61
CA PRO A 35 -23.74 6.91 21.26
C PRO A 35 -24.51 7.70 20.18
N GLY A 36 -25.78 8.06 20.46
CA GLY A 36 -26.58 8.91 19.57
C GLY A 36 -26.04 10.34 19.44
N PHE A 37 -25.39 10.87 20.47
CA PHE A 37 -24.71 12.16 20.38
C PHE A 37 -23.48 12.05 19.45
N ILE A 38 -22.64 11.03 19.61
CA ILE A 38 -21.50 10.80 18.73
C ILE A 38 -21.95 10.61 17.28
N CYS A 39 -23.00 9.81 17.04
CA CYS A 39 -23.57 9.63 15.71
C CYS A 39 -23.96 10.97 15.06
N LYS A 40 -24.63 11.86 15.81
CA LYS A 40 -24.99 13.21 15.31
C LYS A 40 -23.77 14.08 15.03
N VAL A 41 -22.72 14.00 15.87
CA VAL A 41 -21.46 14.72 15.62
C VAL A 41 -20.80 14.24 14.32
N GLU A 42 -20.86 12.95 14.04
CA GLU A 42 -20.24 12.33 12.86
C GLU A 42 -21.06 12.53 11.57
N THR A 43 -22.38 12.81 11.66
CA THR A 43 -23.27 12.94 10.50
C THR A 43 -23.67 14.38 10.18
N ASP A 44 -23.92 15.20 11.21
CA ASP A 44 -24.63 16.47 11.06
C ASP A 44 -23.74 17.71 11.19
N ASN A 45 -22.41 17.55 11.17
CA ASN A 45 -21.44 18.63 11.44
C ASN A 45 -21.79 19.43 12.71
N LYS A 46 -22.25 18.73 13.75
CA LYS A 46 -22.69 19.36 14.99
C LYS A 46 -21.48 19.92 15.73
N SER A 47 -21.62 21.15 16.22
CA SER A 47 -20.63 21.72 17.13
C SER A 47 -20.46 20.89 18.40
N LEU A 48 -19.24 20.86 18.93
CA LEU A 48 -18.89 20.21 20.18
C LEU A 48 -18.56 21.26 21.24
N PRO A 49 -18.96 21.06 22.52
CA PRO A 49 -18.39 21.83 23.61
C PRO A 49 -16.88 21.67 23.65
N GLU A 50 -16.17 22.77 23.88
CA GLU A 50 -14.70 22.81 23.90
C GLU A 50 -14.08 21.72 24.82
N GLU A 51 -14.63 21.57 26.04
CA GLU A 51 -14.19 20.53 26.96
C GLU A 51 -14.35 19.10 26.41
N THR A 52 -15.42 18.86 25.65
CA THR A 52 -15.66 17.54 25.01
C THR A 52 -14.67 17.31 23.87
N LEU A 53 -14.37 18.35 23.08
CA LEU A 53 -13.38 18.29 22.02
C LEU A 53 -11.97 18.03 22.57
N GLU A 54 -11.59 18.69 23.67
CA GLU A 54 -10.30 18.44 24.33
C GLU A 54 -10.19 17.00 24.87
N ARG A 55 -11.26 16.47 25.48
CA ARG A 55 -11.30 15.08 25.93
C ARG A 55 -11.17 14.10 24.77
N MET A 56 -11.85 14.37 23.65
CA MET A 56 -11.78 13.58 22.44
C MET A 56 -10.36 13.62 21.84
N SER A 57 -9.76 14.80 21.75
CA SER A 57 -8.39 15.01 21.31
C SER A 57 -7.39 14.16 22.11
N LYS A 58 -7.44 14.25 23.44
CA LYS A 58 -6.59 13.47 24.36
C LYS A 58 -6.80 11.96 24.22
N PHE A 59 -8.06 11.52 24.12
CA PHE A 59 -8.38 10.09 24.00
C PHE A 59 -7.94 9.50 22.67
N LEU A 60 -8.21 10.20 21.56
CA LEU A 60 -7.87 9.74 20.21
C LEU A 60 -6.40 10.05 19.84
N LYS A 61 -5.66 10.79 20.68
CA LYS A 61 -4.28 11.21 20.45
C LYS A 61 -4.11 11.94 19.12
N TYR A 62 -4.94 12.93 18.89
CA TYR A 62 -4.83 13.90 17.82
C TYR A 62 -4.94 15.30 18.42
N PRO A 63 -4.12 16.27 18.00
CA PRO A 63 -4.27 17.65 18.45
C PRO A 63 -5.65 18.20 18.00
N VAL A 64 -6.13 19.21 18.74
CA VAL A 64 -7.47 19.78 18.47
C VAL A 64 -7.59 20.32 17.05
N GLU A 65 -6.51 20.84 16.49
CA GLU A 65 -6.41 21.36 15.12
C GLU A 65 -6.68 20.29 14.06
N PHE A 66 -6.49 19.01 14.39
CA PHE A 66 -6.83 17.89 13.49
C PHE A 66 -8.31 17.91 13.09
N PHE A 67 -9.20 18.26 14.02
CA PHE A 67 -10.64 18.21 13.81
C PHE A 67 -11.19 19.40 13.01
N TYR A 68 -10.36 20.43 12.77
CA TYR A 68 -10.71 21.59 11.95
C TYR A 68 -10.26 21.49 10.49
N GLN A 69 -9.54 20.43 10.12
CA GLN A 69 -9.06 20.28 8.76
C GLN A 69 -10.21 20.26 7.76
N GLU A 70 -10.12 21.12 6.76
CA GLU A 70 -11.07 21.19 5.67
C GLU A 70 -10.82 20.07 4.64
N GLY A 71 -11.84 19.75 3.84
CA GLY A 71 -11.75 18.82 2.74
C GLY A 71 -12.28 17.42 3.05
N GLU A 72 -12.05 16.51 2.13
CA GLU A 72 -12.57 15.15 2.22
C GLU A 72 -11.61 14.24 2.98
N ALA A 73 -12.01 13.80 4.17
CA ALA A 73 -11.28 12.83 4.96
C ALA A 73 -11.11 11.49 4.23
N PHE A 74 -12.14 11.08 3.49
CA PHE A 74 -12.14 9.85 2.72
C PHE A 74 -12.33 10.17 1.24
N LEU A 75 -11.47 9.62 0.38
CA LEU A 75 -11.72 9.57 -1.06
C LEU A 75 -12.23 8.19 -1.43
N PRO A 76 -13.08 8.09 -2.47
CA PRO A 76 -13.43 6.79 -3.01
C PRO A 76 -12.15 6.03 -3.39
N MET A 77 -11.93 4.90 -2.75
CA MET A 77 -10.80 4.05 -3.11
C MET A 77 -11.14 3.35 -4.42
N SER A 78 -10.49 3.77 -5.50
CA SER A 78 -10.80 3.34 -6.87
C SER A 78 -10.35 1.91 -7.18
N LEU A 79 -9.53 1.28 -6.34
CA LEU A 79 -8.91 -0.01 -6.63
C LEU A 79 -9.13 -1.02 -5.50
N ASN A 80 -9.29 -2.30 -5.88
CA ASN A 80 -9.51 -3.38 -4.94
C ASN A 80 -8.26 -3.69 -4.10
N TYR A 81 -8.46 -4.17 -2.87
CA TYR A 81 -7.36 -4.70 -2.06
C TYR A 81 -6.76 -5.96 -2.67
N ARG A 82 -5.45 -6.05 -2.69
CA ARG A 82 -4.80 -7.34 -2.76
C ARG A 82 -4.94 -8.04 -1.41
N LYS A 83 -5.99 -8.82 -1.27
CA LYS A 83 -6.32 -9.54 -0.03
C LYS A 83 -6.55 -11.03 -0.30
N ARG A 84 -6.24 -11.83 0.71
CA ARG A 84 -6.61 -13.26 0.76
C ARG A 84 -7.88 -13.37 1.57
N ASP A 85 -8.90 -14.03 1.03
CA ASP A 85 -10.15 -14.34 1.69
C ASP A 85 -10.91 -13.14 2.30
N HIS A 86 -12.00 -13.43 3.02
CA HIS A 86 -12.77 -12.42 3.73
C HIS A 86 -11.97 -11.83 4.91
N VAL A 87 -11.72 -10.53 4.85
CA VAL A 87 -11.18 -9.75 5.96
C VAL A 87 -12.34 -9.00 6.60
N SER A 88 -12.48 -9.10 7.93
CA SER A 88 -13.59 -8.48 8.64
C SER A 88 -13.50 -6.94 8.58
N ALA A 89 -14.67 -6.27 8.64
CA ALA A 89 -14.74 -4.82 8.71
C ALA A 89 -13.97 -4.26 9.92
N LYS A 90 -13.92 -5.00 11.03
CA LYS A 90 -13.14 -4.63 12.22
C LYS A 90 -11.65 -4.40 11.93
N VAL A 91 -11.10 -5.08 10.91
CA VAL A 91 -9.70 -4.93 10.49
C VAL A 91 -9.60 -3.91 9.35
N LEU A 92 -10.53 -3.94 8.40
CA LEU A 92 -10.46 -3.07 7.21
C LEU A 92 -10.74 -1.60 7.54
N VAL A 93 -11.72 -1.30 8.40
CA VAL A 93 -12.09 0.08 8.71
C VAL A 93 -10.92 0.87 9.32
N PRO A 94 -10.22 0.39 10.36
CA PRO A 94 -9.04 1.08 10.87
C PRO A 94 -7.92 1.20 9.83
N LEU A 95 -7.72 0.17 9.02
CA LEU A 95 -6.71 0.19 7.96
C LEU A 95 -7.02 1.27 6.92
N GLU A 96 -8.26 1.34 6.44
CA GLU A 96 -8.68 2.36 5.48
C GLU A 96 -8.53 3.78 6.04
N ALA A 97 -8.87 3.97 7.29
CA ALA A 97 -8.66 5.25 7.97
C ALA A 97 -7.17 5.62 8.05
N GLN A 98 -6.29 4.68 8.39
CA GLN A 98 -4.84 4.91 8.40
C GLN A 98 -4.30 5.24 6.99
N LEU A 99 -4.79 4.56 5.95
CA LEU A 99 -4.41 4.86 4.56
C LEU A 99 -4.84 6.27 4.14
N ASN A 100 -6.04 6.70 4.53
CA ASN A 100 -6.51 8.06 4.27
C ASN A 100 -5.70 9.11 5.06
N LEU A 101 -5.25 8.81 6.27
CA LEU A 101 -4.32 9.68 7.00
C LEU A 101 -2.99 9.84 6.26
N TYR A 102 -2.40 8.77 5.75
CA TYR A 102 -1.20 8.87 4.91
C TYR A 102 -1.45 9.76 3.69
N ARG A 103 -2.58 9.57 3.00
CA ARG A 103 -2.97 10.40 1.85
C ARG A 103 -3.05 11.88 2.23
N LEU A 104 -3.80 12.23 3.28
CA LEU A 104 -3.96 13.60 3.74
C LEU A 104 -2.61 14.24 4.12
N ASN A 105 -1.79 13.51 4.87
CA ASN A 105 -0.47 13.99 5.26
C ASN A 105 0.44 14.24 4.03
N ILE A 106 0.39 13.38 3.03
CA ILE A 106 1.15 13.55 1.78
C ILE A 106 0.61 14.74 0.98
N GLU A 107 -0.71 14.94 0.92
CA GLU A 107 -1.32 16.12 0.31
C GLU A 107 -0.89 17.42 1.01
N MET A 108 -0.82 17.43 2.33
CA MET A 108 -0.29 18.58 3.09
C MET A 108 1.21 18.78 2.86
N LEU A 109 1.98 17.70 2.85
CA LEU A 109 3.40 17.75 2.55
C LEU A 109 3.68 18.22 1.12
N SER A 110 2.84 17.86 0.13
CA SER A 110 3.01 18.27 -1.26
C SER A 110 2.92 19.78 -1.48
N GLN A 111 2.29 20.50 -0.56
CA GLN A 111 2.27 21.96 -0.57
C GLN A 111 3.65 22.57 -0.20
N LYS A 112 4.48 21.81 0.49
CA LYS A 112 5.79 22.23 1.00
C LYS A 112 6.96 21.51 0.33
N LEU A 113 6.77 20.25 -0.04
CA LEU A 113 7.76 19.35 -0.62
C LEU A 113 7.47 19.15 -2.10
N LYS A 114 8.50 19.25 -2.93
CA LYS A 114 8.38 18.92 -4.34
C LYS A 114 8.59 17.42 -4.53
N PHE A 115 7.49 16.68 -4.64
CA PHE A 115 7.54 15.27 -5.00
C PHE A 115 7.95 15.09 -6.47
N PRO A 116 8.68 13.99 -6.82
CA PRO A 116 8.91 13.65 -8.22
C PRO A 116 7.59 13.48 -8.96
N ALA A 117 7.53 14.00 -10.18
CA ALA A 117 6.37 13.77 -11.04
C ALA A 117 6.23 12.27 -11.35
N SER A 118 4.99 11.78 -11.33
CA SER A 118 4.71 10.40 -11.69
C SER A 118 5.04 10.15 -13.17
N ASN A 119 5.93 9.18 -13.43
CA ASN A 119 6.32 8.71 -14.75
C ASN A 119 5.67 7.35 -15.04
N ILE A 120 4.36 7.25 -14.80
CA ILE A 120 3.59 6.04 -15.08
C ILE A 120 2.87 6.22 -16.41
N PRO A 121 3.23 5.44 -17.44
CA PRO A 121 2.52 5.51 -18.72
C PRO A 121 1.14 4.85 -18.58
N VAL A 122 0.22 5.33 -19.40
CA VAL A 122 -1.08 4.67 -19.59
C VAL A 122 -0.93 3.65 -20.69
N LEU A 123 -0.99 2.39 -20.33
CA LEU A 123 -0.86 1.30 -21.29
C LEU A 123 -2.21 0.57 -21.44
N ASP A 124 -2.73 0.61 -22.65
CA ASP A 124 -4.00 -0.04 -22.97
C ASP A 124 -3.80 -1.53 -23.22
N LEU A 125 -4.27 -2.37 -22.30
CA LEU A 125 -4.20 -3.82 -22.41
C LEU A 125 -4.84 -4.34 -23.72
N LYS A 126 -5.96 -3.75 -24.14
CA LYS A 126 -6.63 -4.16 -25.40
C LYS A 126 -5.77 -3.90 -26.64
N LYS A 127 -4.99 -2.82 -26.63
CA LYS A 127 -4.09 -2.50 -27.76
C LYS A 127 -2.82 -3.34 -27.75
N LEU A 128 -2.31 -3.66 -26.57
CA LEU A 128 -1.09 -4.44 -26.41
C LEU A 128 -1.32 -5.97 -26.47
N GLY A 129 -2.55 -6.40 -26.25
CA GLY A 129 -3.00 -7.77 -26.44
C GLY A 129 -2.81 -8.69 -25.22
N SER A 130 -1.88 -8.41 -24.30
CA SER A 130 -1.70 -9.19 -23.08
C SER A 130 -0.97 -8.40 -21.99
N GLU A 131 -1.13 -8.83 -20.74
CA GLU A 131 -0.46 -8.27 -19.56
C GLU A 131 1.07 -8.42 -19.65
N GLU A 132 1.54 -9.49 -20.28
CA GLU A 132 2.96 -9.70 -20.61
C GLU A 132 3.50 -8.61 -21.52
N GLN A 133 2.74 -8.22 -22.57
CA GLN A 133 3.14 -7.15 -23.46
C GLN A 133 3.09 -5.78 -22.76
N VAL A 134 2.13 -5.57 -21.87
CA VAL A 134 2.08 -4.37 -21.01
C VAL A 134 3.33 -4.29 -20.13
N ALA A 135 3.68 -5.38 -19.46
CA ALA A 135 4.87 -5.45 -18.60
C ALA A 135 6.16 -5.20 -19.40
N LYS A 136 6.27 -5.82 -20.58
CA LYS A 136 7.41 -5.64 -21.49
C LYS A 136 7.53 -4.19 -21.99
N GLN A 137 6.39 -3.58 -22.36
CA GLN A 137 6.35 -2.18 -22.79
C GLN A 137 6.78 -1.24 -21.66
N LEU A 138 6.29 -1.44 -20.45
CA LEU A 138 6.69 -0.63 -19.29
C LEU A 138 8.19 -0.74 -19.00
N ARG A 139 8.75 -1.97 -18.99
CA ARG A 139 10.20 -2.15 -18.83
C ARG A 139 11.01 -1.41 -19.89
N LYS A 140 10.51 -1.36 -21.13
CA LYS A 140 11.13 -0.61 -22.24
C LYS A 140 11.06 0.90 -22.00
N GLU A 141 9.89 1.44 -21.60
CA GLU A 141 9.70 2.87 -21.35
C GLU A 141 10.55 3.36 -20.18
N TRP A 142 10.63 2.56 -19.12
CA TRP A 142 11.51 2.83 -17.99
C TRP A 142 12.98 2.49 -18.26
N LYS A 143 13.33 2.08 -19.49
CA LYS A 143 14.70 1.74 -19.92
C LYS A 143 15.39 0.76 -18.97
N MET A 144 14.64 -0.21 -18.47
CA MET A 144 15.14 -1.17 -17.51
C MET A 144 16.18 -2.11 -18.14
N PRO A 145 17.24 -2.48 -17.42
CA PRO A 145 18.16 -3.51 -17.86
C PRO A 145 17.46 -4.86 -17.97
N LYS A 146 18.07 -5.78 -18.73
CA LYS A 146 17.67 -7.19 -18.73
C LYS A 146 17.96 -7.80 -17.36
N GLY A 147 17.26 -8.88 -17.02
CA GLY A 147 17.43 -9.61 -15.78
C GLY A 147 16.43 -9.21 -14.69
N ALA A 148 16.77 -9.62 -13.47
CA ALA A 148 15.97 -9.33 -12.30
C ALA A 148 15.93 -7.83 -11.99
N VAL A 149 14.84 -7.38 -11.42
CA VAL A 149 14.75 -6.03 -10.84
C VAL A 149 15.56 -6.02 -9.55
N GLU A 150 16.65 -5.26 -9.49
CA GLU A 150 17.56 -5.26 -8.35
C GLU A 150 16.89 -4.71 -7.07
N ASN A 151 16.28 -3.54 -7.17
CA ASN A 151 15.51 -2.91 -6.11
C ASN A 151 14.21 -2.34 -6.70
N LEU A 152 13.10 -3.03 -6.45
CA LEU A 152 11.80 -2.63 -7.00
C LEU A 152 11.27 -1.37 -6.31
N THR A 153 11.46 -1.25 -5.00
CA THR A 153 11.03 -0.09 -4.23
C THR A 153 11.70 1.18 -4.76
N GLU A 154 13.01 1.16 -4.92
CA GLU A 154 13.77 2.29 -5.47
C GLU A 154 13.36 2.62 -6.91
N LEU A 155 13.12 1.59 -7.73
CA LEU A 155 12.63 1.78 -9.10
C LEU A 155 11.27 2.50 -9.12
N LEU A 156 10.34 2.12 -8.24
CA LEU A 156 9.03 2.76 -8.11
C LEU A 156 9.17 4.21 -7.66
N GLU A 157 9.97 4.46 -6.65
CA GLU A 157 10.22 5.81 -6.11
C GLU A 157 10.91 6.72 -7.13
N ALA A 158 11.85 6.20 -7.90
CA ALA A 158 12.51 6.93 -8.99
C ALA A 158 11.52 7.32 -10.12
N ASN A 159 10.42 6.57 -10.27
CA ASN A 159 9.34 6.88 -11.23
C ASN A 159 8.18 7.64 -10.58
N GLY A 160 8.39 8.25 -9.42
CA GLY A 160 7.43 9.14 -8.79
C GLY A 160 6.28 8.42 -8.08
N ILE A 161 6.45 7.16 -7.67
CA ILE A 161 5.48 6.43 -6.84
C ILE A 161 5.96 6.49 -5.39
N ILE A 162 5.15 6.99 -4.48
CA ILE A 162 5.48 6.98 -3.06
C ILE A 162 5.22 5.57 -2.52
N VAL A 163 6.24 4.93 -1.95
CA VAL A 163 6.08 3.61 -1.31
C VAL A 163 6.10 3.78 0.21
N ILE A 164 5.14 3.15 0.89
CA ILE A 164 5.03 3.15 2.35
C ILE A 164 4.99 1.70 2.84
N SER A 165 5.87 1.38 3.79
CA SER A 165 5.87 0.10 4.49
C SER A 165 5.13 0.26 5.83
N PHE A 166 3.94 -0.33 5.96
CA PHE A 166 3.06 -0.15 7.09
C PHE A 166 2.55 -1.50 7.64
N ASP A 167 2.32 -1.58 8.95
CA ASP A 167 1.74 -2.75 9.59
C ASP A 167 0.23 -2.73 9.48
N PHE A 168 -0.33 -3.65 8.73
CA PHE A 168 -1.77 -3.73 8.51
C PHE A 168 -2.53 -4.41 9.67
N GLY A 169 -1.81 -4.88 10.69
CA GLY A 169 -2.40 -5.64 11.79
C GLY A 169 -2.98 -7.00 11.36
N THR A 170 -2.72 -7.42 10.14
CA THR A 170 -3.15 -8.70 9.58
C THR A 170 -2.24 -9.12 8.43
N GLU A 171 -1.99 -10.43 8.29
CA GLU A 171 -1.30 -11.00 7.14
C GLU A 171 -2.21 -11.28 5.93
N ARG A 172 -3.52 -10.99 6.06
CA ARG A 172 -4.51 -11.28 5.00
C ARG A 172 -4.62 -10.18 3.95
N VAL A 173 -4.06 -9.00 4.22
CA VAL A 173 -3.98 -7.89 3.28
C VAL A 173 -2.53 -7.66 2.93
N ASP A 174 -2.21 -7.67 1.64
CA ASP A 174 -0.84 -7.59 1.13
C ASP A 174 -0.39 -6.15 0.86
N SER A 175 -1.22 -5.41 0.15
CA SER A 175 -0.91 -4.06 -0.33
C SER A 175 -2.16 -3.27 -0.68
N ARG A 176 -1.99 -1.98 -0.87
CA ARG A 176 -3.04 -1.07 -1.33
C ARG A 176 -2.42 0.10 -2.08
N THR A 177 -3.01 0.43 -3.21
CA THR A 177 -2.75 1.69 -3.92
C THR A 177 -3.81 2.72 -3.58
N ILE A 178 -3.39 3.94 -3.30
CA ILE A 178 -4.23 5.12 -3.14
C ILE A 178 -3.66 6.26 -3.99
N LEU A 179 -4.54 7.17 -4.40
CA LEU A 179 -4.15 8.37 -5.14
C LEU A 179 -4.46 9.60 -4.30
N THR A 180 -3.58 10.59 -4.32
CA THR A 180 -3.90 11.92 -3.81
C THR A 180 -4.89 12.63 -4.74
N LYS A 181 -5.43 13.78 -4.33
CA LYS A 181 -6.26 14.64 -5.19
C LYS A 181 -5.57 15.00 -6.50
N ASP A 182 -4.26 15.26 -6.44
CA ASP A 182 -3.42 15.57 -7.61
C ASP A 182 -2.94 14.31 -8.35
N LYS A 183 -3.55 13.16 -8.07
CA LYS A 183 -3.24 11.86 -8.69
C LYS A 183 -1.81 11.35 -8.44
N GLN A 184 -1.13 11.85 -7.40
CA GLN A 184 0.14 11.28 -6.96
C GLN A 184 -0.10 9.86 -6.43
N PRO A 185 0.55 8.83 -6.99
CA PRO A 185 0.33 7.46 -6.56
C PRO A 185 1.10 7.15 -5.27
N ILE A 186 0.43 6.45 -4.38
CA ILE A 186 0.98 5.94 -3.12
C ILE A 186 0.69 4.45 -3.06
N ILE A 187 1.71 3.63 -2.98
CA ILE A 187 1.57 2.19 -2.72
C ILE A 187 1.94 1.92 -1.27
N VAL A 188 0.99 1.38 -0.52
CA VAL A 188 1.24 0.93 0.85
C VAL A 188 1.36 -0.59 0.85
N VAL A 189 2.47 -1.11 1.36
CA VAL A 189 2.76 -2.54 1.42
C VAL A 189 2.85 -3.00 2.87
N ASN A 190 2.35 -4.20 3.15
CA ASN A 190 2.37 -4.76 4.49
C ASN A 190 3.80 -5.13 4.92
N LYS A 191 4.31 -4.42 5.94
CA LYS A 191 5.68 -4.60 6.44
C LYS A 191 5.93 -5.98 7.06
N THR A 192 4.88 -6.71 7.49
CA THR A 192 5.02 -8.00 8.14
C THR A 192 5.39 -9.12 7.16
N HIS A 193 5.08 -8.96 5.87
CA HIS A 193 5.37 -9.97 4.85
C HIS A 193 6.86 -10.09 4.53
N HIS A 194 7.26 -11.27 4.01
CA HIS A 194 8.61 -11.53 3.51
C HIS A 194 8.91 -10.68 2.26
N ALA A 195 10.19 -10.50 1.97
CA ALA A 195 10.67 -9.64 0.90
C ALA A 195 10.09 -10.01 -0.47
N ASP A 196 10.08 -11.29 -0.82
CA ASP A 196 9.54 -11.80 -2.08
C ASP A 196 8.04 -11.49 -2.24
N ARG A 197 7.26 -11.62 -1.16
CA ARG A 197 5.84 -11.30 -1.16
C ARG A 197 5.58 -9.80 -1.25
N GLN A 198 6.40 -8.97 -0.57
CA GLN A 198 6.32 -7.52 -0.70
C GLN A 198 6.63 -7.07 -2.13
N ARG A 199 7.67 -7.60 -2.74
CA ARG A 199 8.04 -7.30 -4.13
C ARG A 199 6.93 -7.67 -5.11
N PHE A 200 6.35 -8.87 -4.97
CA PHE A 200 5.23 -9.26 -5.82
C PHE A 200 4.01 -8.35 -5.62
N SER A 201 3.74 -7.94 -4.38
CA SER A 201 2.66 -7.00 -4.07
C SER A 201 2.90 -5.63 -4.70
N LEU A 202 4.11 -5.10 -4.64
CA LEU A 202 4.48 -3.84 -5.31
C LEU A 202 4.30 -3.91 -6.83
N ALA A 203 4.73 -5.01 -7.46
CA ALA A 203 4.53 -5.20 -8.90
C ALA A 203 3.05 -5.38 -9.27
N TYR A 204 2.24 -6.01 -8.42
CA TYR A 204 0.81 -6.14 -8.58
C TYR A 204 0.10 -4.78 -8.53
N GLU A 205 0.43 -3.94 -7.55
CA GLU A 205 -0.11 -2.58 -7.46
C GLU A 205 0.33 -1.70 -8.63
N LEU A 206 1.57 -1.87 -9.10
CA LEU A 206 2.05 -1.21 -10.31
C LEU A 206 1.21 -1.61 -11.54
N GLY A 207 0.83 -2.89 -11.65
CA GLY A 207 -0.07 -3.37 -12.70
C GLY A 207 -1.41 -2.63 -12.69
N HIS A 208 -2.00 -2.44 -11.52
CA HIS A 208 -3.21 -1.64 -11.38
C HIS A 208 -3.00 -0.19 -11.81
N LEU A 209 -1.91 0.44 -11.39
CA LEU A 209 -1.60 1.82 -11.77
C LEU A 209 -1.49 1.99 -13.29
N VAL A 210 -0.84 1.05 -13.97
CA VAL A 210 -0.58 1.10 -15.40
C VAL A 210 -1.81 0.79 -16.25
N MET A 211 -2.65 -0.18 -15.82
CA MET A 211 -3.72 -0.73 -16.65
C MET A 211 -5.14 -0.30 -16.23
N HIS A 212 -5.35 0.07 -14.97
CA HIS A 212 -6.71 0.17 -14.42
C HIS A 212 -7.07 1.55 -13.83
N THR A 213 -6.14 2.49 -13.73
CA THR A 213 -6.41 3.77 -13.06
C THR A 213 -7.04 4.82 -13.97
N GLN A 214 -6.82 4.76 -15.27
CA GLN A 214 -7.28 5.80 -16.20
C GLN A 214 -8.49 5.40 -17.03
N THR A 215 -8.79 4.12 -17.13
CA THR A 215 -10.01 3.61 -17.76
C THR A 215 -10.74 2.74 -16.75
N LEU A 216 -11.99 3.08 -16.44
CA LEU A 216 -12.83 2.19 -15.62
C LEU A 216 -12.92 0.83 -16.33
N PRO A 217 -12.40 -0.24 -15.73
CA PRO A 217 -12.52 -1.56 -16.31
C PRO A 217 -13.99 -1.93 -16.45
N SER A 218 -14.37 -2.60 -17.53
CA SER A 218 -15.70 -3.17 -17.64
C SER A 218 -15.93 -4.23 -16.52
N HIS A 219 -17.16 -4.39 -16.07
CA HIS A 219 -17.52 -5.25 -14.94
C HIS A 219 -17.17 -6.75 -15.12
N ASP A 220 -16.97 -7.17 -16.35
CA ASP A 220 -16.63 -8.55 -16.75
C ASP A 220 -15.12 -8.86 -16.67
N ARG A 221 -14.26 -7.87 -16.42
CA ARG A 221 -12.80 -8.08 -16.32
C ARG A 221 -12.38 -8.47 -14.90
N ASP A 222 -11.57 -9.52 -14.81
CA ASP A 222 -10.89 -9.87 -13.57
C ASP A 222 -9.58 -9.08 -13.44
N ILE A 223 -9.70 -7.82 -12.99
CA ILE A 223 -8.57 -6.91 -12.81
C ILE A 223 -7.52 -7.44 -11.82
N SER A 224 -7.93 -8.31 -10.89
CA SER A 224 -7.00 -8.93 -9.94
C SER A 224 -6.15 -9.99 -10.64
N HIS A 225 -6.75 -10.78 -11.53
CA HIS A 225 -6.02 -11.75 -12.34
C HIS A 225 -5.06 -11.05 -13.32
N GLU A 226 -5.53 -10.02 -14.00
CA GLU A 226 -4.71 -9.20 -14.91
C GLU A 226 -3.49 -8.59 -14.19
N ALA A 227 -3.68 -8.00 -13.02
CA ALA A 227 -2.58 -7.45 -12.23
C ALA A 227 -1.58 -8.53 -11.76
N ASN A 228 -2.05 -9.76 -11.46
CA ASN A 228 -1.16 -10.88 -11.14
C ASN A 228 -0.33 -11.31 -12.36
N LEU A 229 -0.94 -11.41 -13.55
CA LEU A 229 -0.23 -11.74 -14.79
C LEU A 229 0.80 -10.67 -15.15
N PHE A 230 0.41 -9.39 -15.02
CA PHE A 230 1.35 -8.29 -15.19
C PHE A 230 2.53 -8.39 -14.22
N ALA A 231 2.28 -8.59 -12.93
CA ALA A 231 3.34 -8.70 -11.92
C ALA A 231 4.31 -9.85 -12.23
N ALA A 232 3.78 -11.00 -12.65
CA ALA A 232 4.58 -12.14 -13.06
C ALA A 232 5.45 -11.81 -14.29
N GLY A 233 4.88 -11.19 -15.34
CA GLY A 233 5.62 -10.78 -16.53
C GLY A 233 6.63 -9.66 -16.27
N PHE A 234 6.32 -8.73 -15.38
CA PHE A 234 7.20 -7.63 -15.01
C PHE A 234 8.44 -8.10 -14.22
N LEU A 235 8.25 -8.99 -13.24
CA LEU A 235 9.32 -9.52 -12.40
C LEU A 235 10.11 -10.66 -13.09
N LEU A 236 9.44 -11.44 -13.93
CA LEU A 236 9.96 -12.64 -14.61
C LEU A 236 9.65 -12.56 -16.11
N PRO A 237 10.31 -11.64 -16.86
CA PRO A 237 10.06 -11.47 -18.29
C PRO A 237 10.27 -12.79 -19.06
N GLU A 238 9.28 -13.15 -19.88
CA GLU A 238 9.28 -14.41 -20.64
C GLU A 238 10.58 -14.62 -21.43
N SER A 239 11.01 -13.58 -22.19
CA SER A 239 12.20 -13.66 -23.03
C SER A 239 13.51 -13.94 -22.30
N GLU A 240 13.50 -13.79 -20.96
CA GLU A 240 14.67 -13.93 -20.12
C GLU A 240 14.61 -15.16 -19.21
N VAL A 241 13.45 -15.38 -18.56
CA VAL A 241 13.29 -16.48 -17.61
C VAL A 241 13.14 -17.85 -18.27
N LYS A 242 12.70 -17.91 -19.53
CA LYS A 242 12.57 -19.18 -20.28
C LYS A 242 13.85 -20.03 -20.25
N LYS A 243 14.99 -19.40 -20.45
CA LYS A 243 16.29 -20.07 -20.47
C LYS A 243 16.60 -20.79 -19.14
N ASP A 244 16.09 -20.26 -18.04
CA ASP A 244 16.28 -20.85 -16.71
C ASP A 244 15.47 -22.15 -16.54
N PHE A 245 14.39 -22.33 -17.29
CA PHE A 245 13.50 -23.50 -17.21
C PHE A 245 13.79 -24.59 -18.25
N GLU A 246 14.63 -24.32 -19.26
CA GLU A 246 14.93 -25.26 -20.36
C GLU A 246 15.45 -26.64 -19.89
N LYS A 247 16.14 -26.68 -18.77
CA LYS A 247 16.70 -27.93 -18.18
C LYS A 247 15.72 -28.67 -17.28
N GLY A 248 14.44 -28.27 -17.28
CA GLY A 248 13.41 -28.81 -16.41
C GLY A 248 13.26 -28.03 -15.11
N VAL A 249 12.09 -28.15 -14.48
CA VAL A 249 11.74 -27.41 -13.25
C VAL A 249 11.75 -28.35 -12.05
N THR A 250 12.60 -28.08 -11.07
CA THR A 250 12.76 -28.85 -9.84
C THR A 250 12.76 -27.94 -8.61
N ILE A 251 12.51 -28.51 -7.42
CA ILE A 251 12.55 -27.73 -6.16
C ILE A 251 13.93 -27.06 -5.95
N PRO A 252 15.08 -27.77 -6.11
CA PRO A 252 16.38 -27.12 -6.01
C PRO A 252 16.57 -25.96 -6.98
N LEU A 253 16.22 -26.13 -8.26
CA LEU A 253 16.29 -25.05 -9.26
C LEU A 253 15.45 -23.85 -8.86
N LEU A 254 14.21 -24.06 -8.37
CA LEU A 254 13.35 -22.97 -7.91
C LEU A 254 14.00 -22.21 -6.74
N GLY A 255 14.73 -22.89 -5.87
CA GLY A 255 15.50 -22.25 -4.79
C GLY A 255 16.65 -21.38 -5.31
N GLU A 256 17.40 -21.85 -6.32
CA GLU A 256 18.46 -21.07 -6.98
C GLU A 256 17.88 -19.83 -7.68
N LEU A 257 16.78 -20.02 -8.41
CA LEU A 257 16.11 -18.95 -9.16
C LEU A 257 15.46 -17.92 -8.24
N LYS A 258 15.00 -18.31 -7.05
CA LYS A 258 14.52 -17.37 -6.03
C LYS A 258 15.60 -16.32 -5.69
N ARG A 259 16.84 -16.72 -5.50
CA ARG A 259 17.94 -15.78 -5.23
C ARG A 259 18.26 -14.90 -6.44
N LYS A 260 18.22 -15.47 -7.64
CA LYS A 260 18.48 -14.75 -8.89
C LYS A 260 17.42 -13.69 -9.18
N TRP A 261 16.13 -14.09 -9.14
CA TRP A 261 15.01 -13.25 -9.57
C TRP A 261 14.36 -12.45 -8.43
N LYS A 262 14.76 -12.74 -7.18
CA LYS A 262 14.21 -12.10 -5.97
C LYS A 262 12.66 -12.18 -5.89
N VAL A 263 12.13 -13.35 -6.20
CA VAL A 263 10.71 -13.73 -6.10
C VAL A 263 10.55 -15.06 -5.39
N SER A 264 9.34 -15.44 -4.98
CA SER A 264 9.11 -16.71 -4.31
C SER A 264 9.29 -17.91 -5.26
N MET A 265 9.66 -19.05 -4.71
CA MET A 265 9.70 -20.33 -5.44
C MET A 265 8.34 -20.67 -6.03
N GLN A 266 7.25 -20.34 -5.32
CA GLN A 266 5.90 -20.51 -5.85
C GLN A 266 5.65 -19.62 -7.08
N SER A 267 6.06 -18.36 -7.06
CA SER A 267 5.92 -17.47 -8.22
C SER A 267 6.64 -18.03 -9.45
N LEU A 268 7.84 -18.58 -9.26
CA LEU A 268 8.62 -19.26 -10.31
C LEU A 268 7.92 -20.52 -10.82
N LEU A 269 7.37 -21.34 -9.91
CA LEU A 269 6.62 -22.54 -10.27
C LEU A 269 5.37 -22.19 -11.11
N PHE A 270 4.59 -21.21 -10.71
CA PHE A 270 3.42 -20.78 -11.48
C PHE A 270 3.86 -20.21 -12.83
N ARG A 271 4.88 -19.34 -12.83
CA ARG A 271 5.39 -18.74 -14.06
C ARG A 271 5.89 -19.81 -15.05
N SER A 272 6.59 -20.84 -14.60
CA SER A 272 7.06 -21.92 -15.47
C SER A 272 5.90 -22.71 -16.08
N ALA A 273 4.81 -22.90 -15.34
CA ALA A 273 3.63 -23.54 -15.86
C ALA A 273 2.91 -22.65 -16.88
N ASP A 274 2.74 -21.36 -16.60
CA ASP A 274 2.11 -20.40 -17.51
C ASP A 274 2.87 -20.27 -18.83
N LEU A 275 4.20 -20.46 -18.80
CA LEU A 275 5.07 -20.46 -19.99
C LEU A 275 5.16 -21.82 -20.68
N GLY A 276 4.43 -22.83 -20.23
CA GLY A 276 4.37 -24.16 -20.85
C GLY A 276 5.52 -25.11 -20.53
N PHE A 277 6.36 -24.79 -19.55
CA PHE A 277 7.46 -25.69 -19.10
C PHE A 277 7.00 -26.81 -18.17
N LEU A 278 5.77 -26.74 -17.68
CA LEU A 278 5.15 -27.77 -16.84
C LEU A 278 3.77 -28.10 -17.34
N THR A 279 3.49 -29.40 -17.41
CA THR A 279 2.11 -29.89 -17.53
C THR A 279 1.35 -29.69 -16.21
N ASP A 280 0.02 -29.73 -16.23
CA ASP A 280 -0.78 -29.65 -15.01
C ASP A 280 -0.44 -30.73 -13.99
N ASN A 281 -0.11 -31.94 -14.43
CA ASN A 281 0.28 -33.04 -13.57
C ASN A 281 1.65 -32.77 -12.91
N GLN A 282 2.62 -32.25 -13.64
CA GLN A 282 3.93 -31.87 -13.10
C GLN A 282 3.79 -30.71 -12.10
N LYS A 283 2.98 -29.71 -12.42
CA LYS A 283 2.66 -28.61 -11.50
C LYS A 283 2.03 -29.13 -10.19
N LYS A 284 1.03 -29.99 -10.29
CA LYS A 284 0.39 -30.64 -9.13
C LYS A 284 1.38 -31.43 -8.30
N TYR A 285 2.25 -32.21 -8.94
CA TYR A 285 3.29 -33.00 -8.29
C TYR A 285 4.28 -32.09 -7.51
N LEU A 286 4.78 -31.02 -8.11
CA LEU A 286 5.65 -30.08 -7.44
C LEU A 286 4.94 -29.37 -6.26
N LEU A 287 3.69 -28.99 -6.42
CA LEU A 287 2.90 -28.43 -5.31
C LEU A 287 2.70 -29.42 -4.16
N ALA A 288 2.54 -30.70 -4.45
CA ALA A 288 2.51 -31.74 -3.43
C ALA A 288 3.86 -31.85 -2.68
N GLN A 289 4.99 -31.76 -3.39
CA GLN A 289 6.31 -31.70 -2.76
C GLN A 289 6.47 -30.47 -1.88
N PHE A 290 5.99 -29.27 -2.29
CA PHE A 290 5.98 -28.08 -1.44
C PHE A 290 5.24 -28.32 -0.12
N ASN A 291 4.08 -29.03 -0.19
CA ASN A 291 3.34 -29.36 1.02
C ASN A 291 4.09 -30.39 1.89
N GLN A 292 4.64 -31.46 1.28
CA GLN A 292 5.37 -32.51 1.99
C GLN A 292 6.61 -31.97 2.72
N GLN A 293 7.31 -31.02 2.10
CA GLN A 293 8.49 -30.36 2.67
C GLN A 293 8.13 -29.17 3.58
N ASN A 294 6.84 -28.88 3.79
CA ASN A 294 6.34 -27.73 4.58
C ASN A 294 6.83 -26.35 4.09
N ILE A 295 7.23 -26.24 2.81
CA ILE A 295 7.76 -25.00 2.23
C ILE A 295 6.69 -24.17 1.49
N ARG A 296 5.42 -24.59 1.52
CA ARG A 296 4.36 -23.86 0.82
C ARG A 296 3.96 -22.54 1.49
N ARG A 297 3.97 -22.49 2.82
CA ARG A 297 3.63 -21.26 3.57
C ARG A 297 4.86 -20.44 3.90
N ARG A 298 5.96 -21.12 4.17
CA ARG A 298 7.24 -20.53 4.52
C ARG A 298 8.32 -21.27 3.76
N GLU A 299 8.91 -20.61 2.77
CA GLU A 299 10.05 -21.15 2.02
C GLU A 299 11.32 -21.19 2.90
N PRO A 300 12.34 -21.95 2.53
CA PRO A 300 13.54 -22.10 3.35
C PRO A 300 14.19 -20.76 3.70
N ILE A 301 14.53 -20.59 5.00
CA ILE A 301 15.03 -19.31 5.54
C ILE A 301 16.36 -18.91 4.89
N GLU A 302 17.20 -19.90 4.56
CA GLU A 302 18.49 -19.70 3.89
C GLU A 302 18.36 -19.10 2.48
N LEU A 303 17.16 -19.11 1.90
CA LEU A 303 16.84 -18.50 0.62
C LEU A 303 16.27 -17.07 0.76
N ASP A 304 16.11 -16.58 1.98
CA ASP A 304 15.62 -15.23 2.21
C ASP A 304 16.65 -14.18 1.76
N PHE A 305 16.11 -13.05 1.37
CA PHE A 305 16.89 -11.86 1.06
C PHE A 305 16.30 -10.65 1.81
N PRO A 306 17.09 -9.58 2.02
CA PRO A 306 16.63 -8.40 2.75
C PRO A 306 15.42 -7.74 2.12
N LYS A 307 14.52 -7.22 2.96
CA LYS A 307 13.42 -6.37 2.51
C LYS A 307 13.97 -5.06 1.97
N GLU A 308 13.38 -4.60 0.89
CA GLU A 308 13.62 -3.27 0.35
C GLU A 308 12.99 -2.22 1.28
N LYS A 309 13.67 -1.10 1.45
CA LYS A 309 13.24 -0.04 2.36
C LYS A 309 12.84 1.19 1.56
N PRO A 310 11.58 1.65 1.66
CA PRO A 310 11.18 2.94 1.10
C PRO A 310 12.00 4.08 1.72
N HIS A 311 12.43 5.04 0.91
CA HIS A 311 13.24 6.17 1.39
C HIS A 311 12.78 7.53 0.84
N LEU A 312 12.08 7.59 -0.28
CA LEU A 312 11.71 8.85 -0.94
C LEU A 312 11.04 9.85 0.01
N LEU A 313 9.99 9.42 0.71
CA LEU A 313 9.23 10.32 1.60
C LEU A 313 10.09 10.80 2.76
N ARG A 314 10.86 9.90 3.37
CA ARG A 314 11.78 10.24 4.47
C ARG A 314 12.86 11.20 4.02
N ASP A 315 13.48 10.95 2.85
CA ASP A 315 14.54 11.79 2.32
C ASP A 315 14.05 13.22 1.99
N LEU A 316 12.82 13.32 1.44
CA LEU A 316 12.19 14.62 1.19
C LEU A 316 11.92 15.37 2.49
N ILE A 317 11.39 14.71 3.51
CA ILE A 317 11.15 15.30 4.84
C ILE A 317 12.47 15.75 5.47
N THR A 318 13.52 14.92 5.42
CA THR A 318 14.83 15.23 5.97
C THR A 318 15.47 16.42 5.28
N LYS A 319 15.42 16.48 3.94
CA LYS A 319 15.89 17.63 3.16
C LYS A 319 15.12 18.90 3.52
N TYR A 320 13.81 18.81 3.66
CA TYR A 320 12.98 19.97 4.03
C TYR A 320 13.30 20.48 5.43
N LYS A 321 13.42 19.59 6.42
CA LYS A 321 13.84 19.94 7.79
C LYS A 321 15.15 20.70 7.78
N SER A 322 16.16 20.18 7.07
CA SER A 322 17.49 20.78 7.00
C SER A 322 17.47 22.14 6.31
N ALA A 323 16.76 22.28 5.20
CA ALA A 323 16.70 23.52 4.41
C ALA A 323 16.00 24.66 5.16
N HIS A 324 14.96 24.37 5.95
CA HIS A 324 14.13 25.37 6.62
C HIS A 324 14.35 25.42 8.12
N LYS A 325 15.28 24.63 8.66
CA LYS A 325 15.55 24.49 10.10
C LYS A 325 14.33 24.12 10.93
N PHE A 326 13.40 23.36 10.36
CA PHE A 326 12.23 22.88 11.09
C PHE A 326 12.59 21.74 12.05
N SER A 327 12.06 21.83 13.26
CA SER A 327 12.07 20.74 14.24
C SER A 327 11.05 19.66 13.87
N ALA A 328 11.22 18.45 14.42
CA ALA A 328 10.21 17.39 14.30
C ALA A 328 8.84 17.82 14.86
N LYS A 329 8.84 18.64 15.93
CA LYS A 329 7.62 19.19 16.54
C LYS A 329 6.87 20.12 15.60
N GLU A 330 7.54 21.01 14.90
CA GLU A 330 6.93 21.94 13.94
C GLU A 330 6.36 21.19 12.73
N LEU A 331 7.04 20.15 12.25
CA LEU A 331 6.50 19.31 11.18
C LEU A 331 5.31 18.47 11.65
N ALA A 332 5.38 17.87 12.83
CA ALA A 332 4.25 17.15 13.42
C ALA A 332 3.03 18.07 13.55
N SER A 333 3.21 19.26 14.12
CA SER A 333 2.15 20.28 14.22
C SER A 333 1.57 20.65 12.85
N SER A 334 2.44 20.81 11.83
CA SER A 334 1.98 21.15 10.47
C SER A 334 1.20 20.04 9.77
N LEU A 335 1.27 18.81 10.27
CA LEU A 335 0.48 17.66 9.81
C LEU A 335 -0.67 17.30 10.78
N HIS A 336 -0.88 18.14 11.81
CA HIS A 336 -1.83 17.89 12.88
C HIS A 336 -1.66 16.51 13.53
N LEU A 337 -0.40 16.12 13.80
CA LEU A 337 -0.02 14.89 14.46
C LEU A 337 0.69 15.18 15.79
N GLU A 338 0.54 14.25 16.73
CA GLU A 338 1.43 14.19 17.88
C GLU A 338 2.87 13.84 17.42
N VAL A 339 3.86 14.36 18.17
CA VAL A 339 5.28 14.19 17.79
C VAL A 339 5.68 12.72 17.71
N GLU A 340 5.23 11.90 18.66
CA GLU A 340 5.49 10.46 18.70
C GLU A 340 4.91 9.74 17.48
N GLU A 341 3.71 10.10 17.06
CA GLU A 341 3.09 9.52 15.86
C GLU A 341 3.82 9.96 14.58
N PHE A 342 4.19 11.23 14.50
CA PHE A 342 5.01 11.74 13.40
C PHE A 342 6.33 10.97 13.29
N MET A 343 7.06 10.82 14.41
CA MET A 343 8.33 10.09 14.42
C MET A 343 8.14 8.60 14.07
N SER A 344 7.06 7.98 14.51
CA SER A 344 6.74 6.59 14.17
C SER A 344 6.44 6.38 12.68
N LYS A 345 5.82 7.36 12.02
CA LYS A 345 5.41 7.27 10.61
C LYS A 345 6.46 7.78 9.63
N TYR A 346 7.20 8.82 10.01
CA TYR A 346 8.05 9.62 9.11
C TYR A 346 9.45 9.89 9.67
N GLY A 347 9.72 9.51 10.91
CA GLY A 347 11.03 9.65 11.56
C GLY A 347 12.08 8.68 10.99
N GLU A 348 13.34 8.88 11.46
CA GLU A 348 14.49 8.02 11.09
C GLU A 348 14.40 6.64 11.73
#